data_d72647292b687115f3ab21b28641dc57
#
_entry.id   d72647292b687115f3ab21b28641dc57
#
_cell.length_a   1.000
_cell.length_b   1.000
_cell.length_c   1.000
_cell.angle_alpha   90.00
_cell.angle_beta   90.00
_cell.angle_gamma   90.00
#
_symmetry.space_group_name_H-M   'P 1'
#
loop_
_entity.id
_entity.type
_entity.pdbx_description
1 polymer ?
#
loop_
_entity_poly.entity_id
_entity_poly.type
_entity_poly.pdbx_seq_one_letter_code
_entity_poly.pdbx_strand_id
1 'polypeptide(L)'
;VQIGGTAVVVLFAAALVFYIVSAHHKKVAAAAAGDTVRVTSSKLVTQPGTTTPKAVVAFYEDFLCPACGNFERNYWPTVSKLIDTGAIAADYSMVAILDKPRNQNYSSRAGAAAKCVADESLDAFRRFHSMLYSTANQPSEIGSTFPDNARLIELAREAGAAGKVPDCINSGKYLPAVAGEAAVAGITGTPTIKINGADYEPTTPEALVAKIKEIVGDIPGIDTAVTHPAA
;
A
#
# COMPACT_ATOMS: atom_id res chain seq x y z
N VAL A 1 49.72 -29.30 6.00
CA VAL A 1 49.53 -27.86 5.66
C VAL A 1 48.38 -27.65 4.66
N GLN A 2 47.21 -28.33 4.80
CA GLN A 2 46.07 -28.14 3.88
C GLN A 2 44.79 -27.59 4.55
N ILE A 3 44.80 -27.40 5.87
CA ILE A 3 43.60 -26.97 6.62
C ILE A 3 43.36 -25.45 6.52
N GLY A 4 44.40 -24.65 6.30
CA GLY A 4 44.28 -23.19 6.21
C GLY A 4 43.60 -22.68 4.94
N GLY A 5 43.77 -23.35 3.82
CA GLY A 5 43.16 -22.94 2.54
C GLY A 5 41.67 -23.16 2.46
N THR A 6 41.16 -24.23 3.03
CA THR A 6 39.73 -24.58 3.02
C THR A 6 38.90 -23.60 3.92
N ALA A 7 39.43 -23.22 5.06
CA ALA A 7 38.77 -22.28 5.96
C ALA A 7 38.62 -20.87 5.34
N VAL A 8 39.64 -20.41 4.62
CA VAL A 8 39.60 -19.10 3.92
C VAL A 8 38.56 -19.10 2.80
N VAL A 9 38.49 -20.22 2.00
CA VAL A 9 37.51 -20.34 0.91
C VAL A 9 36.06 -20.37 1.44
N VAL A 10 35.82 -21.06 2.56
CA VAL A 10 34.47 -21.13 3.18
C VAL A 10 34.06 -19.78 3.75
N LEU A 11 34.97 -19.05 4.39
CA LEU A 11 34.68 -17.69 4.89
C LEU A 11 34.41 -16.70 3.75
N PHE A 12 35.15 -16.80 2.64
CA PHE A 12 34.90 -15.96 1.47
C PHE A 12 33.57 -16.26 0.81
N ALA A 13 33.20 -17.55 0.68
CA ALA A 13 31.90 -17.97 0.15
C ALA A 13 30.74 -17.49 1.05
N ALA A 14 30.87 -17.64 2.36
CA ALA A 14 29.86 -17.15 3.31
C ALA A 14 29.72 -15.62 3.27
N ALA A 15 30.82 -14.87 3.21
CA ALA A 15 30.79 -13.43 3.07
C ALA A 15 30.18 -12.97 1.74
N LEU A 16 30.46 -13.66 0.64
CA LEU A 16 29.89 -13.39 -0.67
C LEU A 16 28.38 -13.65 -0.70
N VAL A 17 27.93 -14.78 -0.13
CA VAL A 17 26.50 -15.09 -0.01
C VAL A 17 25.80 -14.04 0.85
N PHE A 18 26.37 -13.68 2.00
CA PHE A 18 25.83 -12.63 2.87
C PHE A 18 25.76 -11.27 2.14
N TYR A 19 26.80 -10.92 1.38
CA TYR A 19 26.82 -9.69 0.58
C TYR A 19 25.75 -9.69 -0.51
N ILE A 20 25.62 -10.81 -1.26
CA ILE A 20 24.62 -10.94 -2.32
C ILE A 20 23.20 -10.88 -1.74
N VAL A 21 22.94 -11.59 -0.63
CA VAL A 21 21.64 -11.57 0.06
C VAL A 21 21.33 -10.17 0.60
N SER A 22 22.30 -9.51 1.26
CA SER A 22 22.12 -8.15 1.78
C SER A 22 21.94 -7.12 0.67
N ALA A 23 22.66 -7.24 -0.44
CA ALA A 23 22.51 -6.37 -1.60
C ALA A 23 21.18 -6.60 -2.32
N HIS A 24 20.70 -7.86 -2.37
CA HIS A 24 19.38 -8.20 -2.90
C HIS A 24 18.27 -7.62 -2.02
N HIS A 25 18.34 -7.80 -0.70
CA HIS A 25 17.40 -7.20 0.24
C HIS A 25 17.37 -5.66 0.16
N LYS A 26 18.54 -5.01 0.03
CA LYS A 26 18.59 -3.55 -0.17
C LYS A 26 17.99 -3.10 -1.49
N LYS A 27 18.20 -3.84 -2.59
CA LYS A 27 17.58 -3.55 -3.91
C LYS A 27 16.08 -3.75 -3.87
N VAL A 28 15.59 -4.83 -3.25
CA VAL A 28 14.16 -5.13 -3.11
C VAL A 28 13.50 -4.07 -2.21
N ALA A 29 14.11 -3.70 -1.08
CA ALA A 29 13.61 -2.64 -0.21
C ALA A 29 13.60 -1.26 -0.88
N ALA A 30 14.61 -0.94 -1.71
CA ALA A 30 14.67 0.32 -2.46
C ALA A 30 13.67 0.35 -3.62
N ALA A 31 13.43 -0.79 -4.29
CA ALA A 31 12.41 -0.90 -5.33
C ALA A 31 10.99 -0.82 -4.73
N ALA A 32 10.75 -1.49 -3.60
CA ALA A 32 9.47 -1.42 -2.88
C ALA A 32 9.20 0.00 -2.34
N ALA A 33 10.22 0.72 -1.85
CA ALA A 33 10.08 2.11 -1.41
C ALA A 33 9.74 3.08 -2.57
N GLY A 34 10.08 2.73 -3.82
CA GLY A 34 9.81 3.55 -5.01
C GLY A 34 8.37 3.42 -5.54
N ASP A 35 7.65 2.37 -5.18
CA ASP A 35 6.34 2.06 -5.75
C ASP A 35 5.16 2.24 -4.79
N THR A 36 5.44 2.44 -3.52
CA THR A 36 4.45 2.64 -2.45
C THR A 36 4.01 4.10 -2.36
N VAL A 37 2.72 4.34 -2.23
CA VAL A 37 2.16 5.66 -1.93
C VAL A 37 2.11 5.82 -0.42
N ARG A 38 2.97 6.67 0.13
CA ARG A 38 2.99 6.96 1.57
C ARG A 38 2.12 8.17 1.90
N VAL A 39 1.17 7.98 2.81
CA VAL A 39 0.31 9.04 3.34
C VAL A 39 0.62 9.25 4.81
N THR A 40 0.89 10.51 5.17
CA THR A 40 1.17 10.92 6.56
C THR A 40 0.51 12.26 6.85
N SER A 41 0.44 12.62 8.13
CA SER A 41 0.11 13.99 8.53
C SER A 41 1.31 14.74 9.08
N SER A 42 1.21 16.05 9.20
CA SER A 42 2.23 16.90 9.84
C SER A 42 2.40 16.62 11.34
N LYS A 43 1.50 15.85 11.94
CA LYS A 43 1.52 15.44 13.36
C LYS A 43 2.19 14.08 13.57
N LEU A 44 2.79 13.50 12.53
CA LEU A 44 3.31 12.12 12.58
C LEU A 44 4.25 11.90 13.77
N VAL A 45 3.94 10.87 14.57
CA VAL A 45 4.78 10.44 15.68
C VAL A 45 5.97 9.69 15.13
N THR A 46 7.17 10.20 15.45
CA THR A 46 8.44 9.63 14.96
C THR A 46 9.27 9.03 16.09
N GLN A 47 10.26 8.24 15.75
CA GLN A 47 11.28 7.76 16.69
C GLN A 47 12.04 8.97 17.26
N PRO A 48 12.41 8.95 18.54
CA PRO A 48 13.10 10.07 19.18
C PRO A 48 14.33 10.53 18.39
N GLY A 49 14.39 11.84 18.09
CA GLY A 49 15.50 12.46 17.38
C GLY A 49 15.62 12.11 15.89
N THR A 50 14.58 11.54 15.29
CA THR A 50 14.57 11.15 13.85
C THR A 50 13.31 11.60 13.14
N THR A 51 13.28 11.41 11.81
CA THR A 51 12.07 11.55 10.97
C THR A 51 11.38 10.22 10.69
N THR A 52 11.87 9.11 11.27
CA THR A 52 11.34 7.76 11.05
C THR A 52 10.03 7.59 11.81
N PRO A 53 8.92 7.20 11.16
CA PRO A 53 7.66 6.92 11.83
C PRO A 53 7.81 5.86 12.94
N LYS A 54 7.12 6.01 14.07
CA LYS A 54 7.05 4.93 15.07
C LYS A 54 6.20 3.77 14.58
N ALA A 55 5.10 4.05 13.90
CA ALA A 55 4.22 3.04 13.31
C ALA A 55 4.05 3.29 11.81
N VAL A 56 4.39 2.28 11.02
CA VAL A 56 4.10 2.20 9.59
C VAL A 56 3.10 1.07 9.39
N VAL A 57 1.97 1.37 8.79
CA VAL A 57 0.99 0.36 8.36
C VAL A 57 1.05 0.27 6.85
N ALA A 58 1.48 -0.88 6.34
CA ALA A 58 1.54 -1.15 4.92
C ALA A 58 0.32 -1.98 4.48
N PHE A 59 -0.33 -1.52 3.43
CA PHE A 59 -1.50 -2.14 2.82
C PHE A 59 -1.13 -2.61 1.40
N TYR A 60 -1.26 -3.91 1.15
CA TYR A 60 -1.12 -4.49 -0.17
C TYR A 60 -2.50 -4.89 -0.66
N GLU A 61 -3.00 -4.18 -1.66
CA GLU A 61 -4.40 -4.24 -2.05
C GLU A 61 -4.57 -4.29 -3.57
N ASP A 62 -5.59 -5.03 -4.01
CA ASP A 62 -6.02 -5.12 -5.40
C ASP A 62 -7.41 -4.51 -5.53
N PHE A 63 -7.59 -3.50 -6.38
CA PHE A 63 -8.87 -2.80 -6.53
C PHE A 63 -10.00 -3.68 -7.09
N LEU A 64 -9.68 -4.84 -7.63
CA LEU A 64 -10.69 -5.82 -8.05
C LEU A 64 -11.06 -6.80 -6.91
N CYS A 65 -10.24 -6.92 -5.87
CA CYS A 65 -10.42 -7.89 -4.81
C CYS A 65 -11.62 -7.55 -3.92
N PRO A 66 -12.64 -8.44 -3.82
CA PRO A 66 -13.79 -8.18 -2.96
C PRO A 66 -13.44 -8.08 -1.47
N ALA A 67 -12.44 -8.86 -1.02
CA ALA A 67 -11.97 -8.83 0.35
C ALA A 67 -11.29 -7.49 0.69
N CYS A 68 -10.52 -6.89 -0.25
CA CYS A 68 -9.96 -5.55 -0.09
C CYS A 68 -11.08 -4.50 0.01
N GLY A 69 -12.09 -4.58 -0.85
CA GLY A 69 -13.23 -3.67 -0.77
C GLY A 69 -13.99 -3.79 0.54
N ASN A 70 -14.17 -5.01 1.05
CA ASN A 70 -14.79 -5.22 2.34
C ASN A 70 -13.92 -4.64 3.47
N PHE A 71 -12.60 -4.88 3.44
CA PHE A 71 -11.66 -4.31 4.40
C PHE A 71 -11.74 -2.77 4.37
N GLU A 72 -11.58 -2.15 3.22
CA GLU A 72 -11.55 -0.70 3.09
C GLU A 72 -12.85 -0.04 3.57
N ARG A 73 -14.00 -0.56 3.20
CA ARG A 73 -15.29 -0.02 3.67
C ARG A 73 -15.45 -0.07 5.19
N ASN A 74 -14.87 -1.08 5.85
CA ASN A 74 -14.97 -1.22 7.31
C ASN A 74 -13.88 -0.48 8.07
N TYR A 75 -12.66 -0.39 7.54
CA TYR A 75 -11.50 0.12 8.27
C TYR A 75 -11.06 1.52 7.84
N TRP A 76 -11.38 1.94 6.61
CA TRP A 76 -10.95 3.23 6.08
C TRP A 76 -11.25 4.43 7.00
N PRO A 77 -12.45 4.56 7.60
CA PRO A 77 -12.71 5.68 8.50
C PRO A 77 -11.74 5.71 9.68
N THR A 78 -11.41 4.54 10.25
CA THR A 78 -10.43 4.40 11.34
C THR A 78 -9.01 4.66 10.87
N VAL A 79 -8.59 4.07 9.76
CA VAL A 79 -7.25 4.27 9.17
C VAL A 79 -7.04 5.75 8.84
N SER A 80 -8.04 6.39 8.24
CA SER A 80 -8.01 7.83 7.92
C SER A 80 -7.78 8.68 9.17
N LYS A 81 -8.47 8.37 10.27
CA LYS A 81 -8.30 9.05 11.57
C LYS A 81 -6.91 8.80 12.17
N LEU A 82 -6.39 7.57 12.10
CA LEU A 82 -5.03 7.25 12.57
C LEU A 82 -3.97 8.04 11.79
N ILE A 83 -4.15 8.24 10.48
CA ILE A 83 -3.29 9.12 9.69
C ILE A 83 -3.41 10.57 10.18
N ASP A 84 -4.62 11.09 10.30
CA ASP A 84 -4.88 12.50 10.64
C ASP A 84 -4.41 12.87 12.04
N THR A 85 -4.45 11.94 13.00
CA THR A 85 -3.87 12.11 14.34
C THR A 85 -2.35 12.01 14.36
N GLY A 86 -1.73 11.52 13.29
CA GLY A 86 -0.30 11.27 13.21
C GLY A 86 0.13 9.97 13.87
N ALA A 87 -0.81 9.09 14.23
CA ALA A 87 -0.50 7.80 14.83
C ALA A 87 0.30 6.90 13.89
N ILE A 88 0.02 6.95 12.59
CA ILE A 88 0.64 6.09 11.60
C ILE A 88 1.14 6.86 10.37
N ALA A 89 2.17 6.31 9.72
CA ALA A 89 2.40 6.46 8.31
C ALA A 89 1.70 5.28 7.59
N ALA A 90 0.84 5.57 6.63
CA ALA A 90 0.15 4.56 5.83
C ALA A 90 0.84 4.40 4.47
N ASP A 91 1.30 3.19 4.18
CA ASP A 91 1.96 2.81 2.94
C ASP A 91 1.02 1.97 2.09
N TYR A 92 0.58 2.49 0.94
CA TYR A 92 -0.31 1.82 0.01
C TYR A 92 0.48 1.26 -1.17
N SER A 93 0.53 -0.06 -1.29
CA SER A 93 1.09 -0.78 -2.42
C SER A 93 -0.06 -1.40 -3.22
N MET A 94 -0.38 -0.79 -4.36
CA MET A 94 -1.37 -1.33 -5.28
C MET A 94 -0.76 -2.53 -6.01
N VAL A 95 -1.41 -3.69 -5.89
CA VAL A 95 -1.01 -4.93 -6.56
C VAL A 95 -2.08 -5.37 -7.58
N ALA A 96 -1.71 -6.25 -8.50
CA ALA A 96 -2.58 -6.68 -9.60
C ALA A 96 -2.66 -8.21 -9.71
N ILE A 97 -2.93 -8.87 -8.57
CA ILE A 97 -2.99 -10.35 -8.49
C ILE A 97 -4.16 -10.90 -9.33
N LEU A 98 -5.25 -10.14 -9.43
CA LEU A 98 -6.48 -10.56 -10.11
C LEU A 98 -6.53 -10.17 -11.58
N ASP A 99 -5.46 -9.58 -12.14
CA ASP A 99 -5.41 -9.25 -13.57
C ASP A 99 -5.57 -10.47 -14.46
N LYS A 100 -6.51 -10.38 -15.42
CA LYS A 100 -6.77 -11.37 -16.46
C LYS A 100 -7.26 -10.67 -17.72
N PRO A 101 -7.06 -11.25 -18.92
CA PRO A 101 -7.59 -10.66 -20.17
C PRO A 101 -9.10 -10.39 -20.12
N ARG A 102 -9.89 -11.26 -19.48
CA ARG A 102 -11.35 -11.12 -19.35
C ARG A 102 -11.79 -9.89 -18.57
N ASN A 103 -10.97 -9.40 -17.62
CA ASN A 103 -11.24 -8.19 -16.85
C ASN A 103 -10.45 -6.98 -17.35
N GLN A 104 -9.85 -7.10 -18.56
CA GLN A 104 -9.08 -6.02 -19.21
C GLN A 104 -7.94 -5.49 -18.33
N ASN A 105 -7.36 -6.36 -17.49
CA ASN A 105 -6.31 -6.01 -16.53
C ASN A 105 -6.73 -4.81 -15.65
N TYR A 106 -7.95 -4.85 -15.14
CA TYR A 106 -8.51 -3.75 -14.35
C TYR A 106 -7.68 -3.42 -13.12
N SER A 107 -7.15 -4.44 -12.41
CA SER A 107 -6.37 -4.23 -11.19
C SER A 107 -5.14 -3.35 -11.45
N SER A 108 -4.34 -3.65 -12.47
CA SER A 108 -3.18 -2.83 -12.82
C SER A 108 -3.57 -1.46 -13.35
N ARG A 109 -4.67 -1.32 -14.11
CA ARG A 109 -5.14 -0.01 -14.60
C ARG A 109 -5.63 0.88 -13.47
N ALA A 110 -6.43 0.34 -12.54
CA ALA A 110 -6.92 1.08 -11.38
C ALA A 110 -5.77 1.47 -10.44
N GLY A 111 -4.83 0.54 -10.17
CA GLY A 111 -3.63 0.82 -9.38
C GLY A 111 -2.73 1.88 -10.02
N ALA A 112 -2.51 1.81 -11.35
CA ALA A 112 -1.74 2.81 -12.07
C ALA A 112 -2.44 4.18 -12.04
N ALA A 113 -3.77 4.23 -12.14
CA ALA A 113 -4.54 5.47 -12.00
C ALA A 113 -4.41 6.05 -10.58
N ALA A 114 -4.45 5.23 -9.54
CA ALA A 114 -4.25 5.66 -8.16
C ALA A 114 -2.87 6.29 -7.94
N LYS A 115 -1.80 5.70 -8.52
CA LYS A 115 -0.46 6.30 -8.49
C LYS A 115 -0.39 7.63 -9.25
N CYS A 116 -1.05 7.75 -10.41
CA CYS A 116 -1.14 9.02 -11.13
C CYS A 116 -1.82 10.12 -10.30
N VAL A 117 -2.87 9.77 -9.56
CA VAL A 117 -3.56 10.69 -8.63
C VAL A 117 -2.66 11.08 -7.46
N ALA A 118 -1.92 10.11 -6.90
CA ALA A 118 -0.99 10.36 -5.80
C ALA A 118 0.16 11.30 -6.18
N ASP A 119 0.66 11.21 -7.42
CA ASP A 119 1.67 12.15 -7.96
C ASP A 119 1.20 13.60 -7.92
N GLU A 120 -0.10 13.84 -8.06
CA GLU A 120 -0.67 15.19 -8.06
C GLU A 120 -1.05 15.64 -6.65
N SER A 121 -1.71 14.76 -5.89
CA SER A 121 -2.22 15.10 -4.55
C SER A 121 -2.49 13.85 -3.71
N LEU A 122 -1.85 13.76 -2.53
CA LEU A 122 -2.14 12.69 -1.58
C LEU A 122 -3.56 12.78 -1.00
N ASP A 123 -4.11 13.97 -0.86
CA ASP A 123 -5.50 14.14 -0.41
C ASP A 123 -6.50 13.67 -1.47
N ALA A 124 -6.23 13.93 -2.75
CA ALA A 124 -7.02 13.40 -3.84
C ALA A 124 -6.85 11.87 -3.94
N PHE A 125 -5.65 11.34 -3.72
CA PHE A 125 -5.40 9.91 -3.66
C PHE A 125 -6.26 9.23 -2.58
N ARG A 126 -6.30 9.77 -1.37
CA ARG A 126 -7.13 9.22 -0.28
C ARG A 126 -8.60 9.11 -0.68
N ARG A 127 -9.15 10.15 -1.31
CA ARG A 127 -10.53 10.15 -1.81
C ARG A 127 -10.73 9.17 -2.96
N PHE A 128 -9.83 9.18 -3.94
CA PHE A 128 -9.88 8.29 -5.10
C PHE A 128 -9.83 6.82 -4.70
N HIS A 129 -8.89 6.47 -3.80
CA HIS A 129 -8.74 5.13 -3.25
C HIS A 129 -10.05 4.64 -2.60
N SER A 130 -10.62 5.43 -1.69
CA SER A 130 -11.90 5.11 -1.07
C SER A 130 -13.05 5.02 -2.08
N MET A 131 -13.09 5.88 -3.10
CA MET A 131 -14.12 5.84 -4.16
C MET A 131 -14.03 4.57 -4.99
N LEU A 132 -12.81 4.08 -5.32
CA LEU A 132 -12.63 2.84 -6.08
C LEU A 132 -13.14 1.60 -5.32
N TYR A 133 -13.06 1.60 -3.98
CA TYR A 133 -13.58 0.52 -3.14
C TYR A 133 -15.04 0.69 -2.71
N SER A 134 -15.68 1.81 -3.07
CA SER A 134 -17.10 1.99 -2.78
C SER A 134 -17.96 0.95 -3.49
N THR A 135 -19.10 0.60 -2.91
CA THR A 135 -20.07 -0.34 -3.53
C THR A 135 -20.59 0.13 -4.89
N ALA A 136 -20.54 1.43 -5.15
CA ALA A 136 -20.97 2.01 -6.42
C ALA A 136 -19.92 1.88 -7.54
N ASN A 137 -18.63 1.82 -7.21
CA ASN A 137 -17.56 1.89 -8.19
C ASN A 137 -16.71 0.62 -8.29
N GLN A 138 -16.62 -0.19 -7.22
CA GLN A 138 -15.86 -1.44 -7.27
C GLN A 138 -16.56 -2.46 -8.18
N PRO A 139 -15.93 -2.90 -9.28
CA PRO A 139 -16.54 -3.90 -10.14
C PRO A 139 -16.53 -5.27 -9.47
N SER A 140 -17.49 -6.11 -9.85
CA SER A 140 -17.48 -7.51 -9.42
C SER A 140 -16.32 -8.27 -10.06
N GLU A 141 -15.57 -9.04 -9.29
CA GLU A 141 -14.46 -9.88 -9.78
C GLU A 141 -14.91 -10.86 -10.87
N ILE A 142 -16.13 -11.39 -10.72
CA ILE A 142 -16.73 -12.34 -11.67
C ILE A 142 -17.62 -11.65 -12.71
N GLY A 143 -17.67 -10.32 -12.70
CA GLY A 143 -18.49 -9.52 -13.62
C GLY A 143 -17.97 -9.54 -15.06
N SER A 144 -18.73 -8.89 -15.93
CA SER A 144 -18.40 -8.73 -17.36
C SER A 144 -18.08 -7.29 -17.75
N THR A 145 -18.27 -6.33 -16.85
CA THR A 145 -18.06 -4.90 -17.11
C THR A 145 -17.06 -4.34 -16.11
N PHE A 146 -16.02 -3.71 -16.64
CA PHE A 146 -14.94 -3.11 -15.84
C PHE A 146 -14.73 -1.67 -16.29
N PRO A 147 -14.53 -0.71 -15.35
CA PRO A 147 -14.23 0.67 -15.67
C PRO A 147 -13.04 0.78 -16.62
N ASP A 148 -13.21 1.56 -17.68
CA ASP A 148 -12.14 1.93 -18.59
C ASP A 148 -11.33 3.14 -18.07
N ASN A 149 -10.32 3.58 -18.82
CA ASN A 149 -9.52 4.73 -18.45
C ASN A 149 -10.35 6.02 -18.39
N ALA A 150 -11.37 6.16 -19.23
CA ALA A 150 -12.23 7.35 -19.21
C ALA A 150 -12.99 7.43 -17.88
N ARG A 151 -13.55 6.31 -17.40
CA ARG A 151 -14.21 6.28 -16.09
C ARG A 151 -13.23 6.50 -14.93
N LEU A 152 -12.02 5.94 -14.98
CA LEU A 152 -10.99 6.18 -13.97
C LEU A 152 -10.57 7.66 -13.92
N ILE A 153 -10.46 8.33 -15.07
CA ILE A 153 -10.18 9.77 -15.15
C ILE A 153 -11.33 10.60 -14.57
N GLU A 154 -12.57 10.21 -14.82
CA GLU A 154 -13.74 10.88 -14.24
C GLU A 154 -13.72 10.77 -12.70
N LEU A 155 -13.54 9.57 -12.17
CA LEU A 155 -13.40 9.35 -10.72
C LEU A 155 -12.22 10.14 -10.12
N ALA A 156 -11.10 10.26 -10.83
CA ALA A 156 -9.97 11.07 -10.39
C ALA A 156 -10.36 12.57 -10.29
N ARG A 157 -11.13 13.09 -11.25
CA ARG A 157 -11.64 14.47 -11.21
C ARG A 157 -12.62 14.66 -10.05
N GLU A 158 -13.54 13.74 -9.84
CA GLU A 158 -14.46 13.74 -8.70
C GLU A 158 -13.68 13.73 -7.37
N ALA A 159 -12.55 13.02 -7.30
CA ALA A 159 -11.64 13.03 -6.15
C ALA A 159 -10.81 14.31 -6.00
N GLY A 160 -10.89 15.24 -6.96
CA GLY A 160 -10.19 16.52 -6.94
C GLY A 160 -8.80 16.51 -7.56
N ALA A 161 -8.51 15.53 -8.42
CA ALA A 161 -7.28 15.47 -9.22
C ALA A 161 -7.62 15.61 -10.71
N ALA A 162 -7.08 16.62 -11.36
CA ALA A 162 -7.38 16.91 -12.77
C ALA A 162 -6.12 17.10 -13.62
N GLY A 163 -5.27 18.00 -13.30
CA GLY A 163 -4.02 18.41 -13.92
C GLY A 163 -3.46 17.48 -15.01
N LYS A 164 -2.36 16.80 -14.69
CA LYS A 164 -1.69 15.84 -15.57
C LYS A 164 -2.20 14.39 -15.43
N VAL A 165 -3.16 14.14 -14.54
CA VAL A 165 -3.67 12.79 -14.25
C VAL A 165 -4.26 12.10 -15.48
N PRO A 166 -5.06 12.76 -16.36
CA PRO A 166 -5.56 12.12 -17.57
C PRO A 166 -4.46 11.60 -18.50
N ASP A 167 -3.42 12.39 -18.72
CA ASP A 167 -2.29 12.00 -19.58
C ASP A 167 -1.49 10.87 -18.94
N CYS A 168 -1.27 10.92 -17.63
CA CYS A 168 -0.59 9.87 -16.86
C CYS A 168 -1.35 8.54 -16.96
N ILE A 169 -2.66 8.53 -16.77
CA ILE A 169 -3.50 7.33 -16.87
C ILE A 169 -3.47 6.77 -18.30
N ASN A 170 -3.65 7.62 -19.31
CA ASN A 170 -3.70 7.19 -20.70
C ASN A 170 -2.34 6.70 -21.22
N SER A 171 -1.24 7.23 -20.71
CA SER A 171 0.11 6.75 -21.06
C SER A 171 0.44 5.40 -20.44
N GLY A 172 -0.30 4.95 -19.42
CA GLY A 172 0.01 3.71 -18.71
C GLY A 172 1.29 3.77 -17.89
N LYS A 173 1.73 4.97 -17.47
CA LYS A 173 3.02 5.23 -16.79
C LYS A 173 3.35 4.21 -15.68
N TYR A 174 2.38 3.84 -14.88
CA TYR A 174 2.57 2.97 -13.71
C TYR A 174 2.11 1.53 -13.90
N LEU A 175 1.63 1.13 -15.09
CA LEU A 175 1.17 -0.24 -15.33
C LEU A 175 2.23 -1.31 -15.03
N PRO A 176 3.50 -1.18 -15.50
CA PRO A 176 4.51 -2.20 -15.20
C PRO A 176 4.83 -2.31 -13.71
N ALA A 177 4.84 -1.19 -13.00
CA ALA A 177 5.12 -1.13 -11.58
C ALA A 177 4.04 -1.88 -10.78
N VAL A 178 2.76 -1.55 -10.99
CA VAL A 178 1.64 -2.19 -10.31
C VAL A 178 1.54 -3.68 -10.65
N ALA A 179 1.72 -4.05 -11.92
CA ALA A 179 1.70 -5.45 -12.34
C ALA A 179 2.82 -6.29 -11.71
N GLY A 180 3.98 -5.69 -11.43
CA GLY A 180 5.13 -6.36 -10.82
C GLY A 180 5.17 -6.33 -9.30
N GLU A 181 4.40 -5.45 -8.65
CA GLU A 181 4.52 -5.15 -7.22
C GLU A 181 4.31 -6.37 -6.32
N ALA A 182 3.30 -7.20 -6.60
CA ALA A 182 3.02 -8.40 -5.81
C ALA A 182 4.24 -9.35 -5.76
N ALA A 183 4.87 -9.57 -6.90
CA ALA A 183 6.06 -10.43 -7.00
C ALA A 183 7.27 -9.83 -6.27
N VAL A 184 7.49 -8.51 -6.41
CA VAL A 184 8.58 -7.80 -5.73
C VAL A 184 8.41 -7.84 -4.22
N ALA A 185 7.20 -7.62 -3.73
CA ALA A 185 6.88 -7.61 -2.29
C ALA A 185 6.65 -9.00 -1.68
N GLY A 186 6.63 -10.06 -2.51
CA GLY A 186 6.35 -11.43 -2.07
C GLY A 186 4.91 -11.63 -1.60
N ILE A 187 3.96 -10.88 -2.17
CA ILE A 187 2.54 -10.91 -1.80
C ILE A 187 1.81 -11.94 -2.66
N THR A 188 1.14 -12.88 -2.01
CA THR A 188 0.40 -13.97 -2.67
C THR A 188 -1.10 -13.88 -2.48
N GLY A 189 -1.60 -12.96 -1.65
CA GLY A 189 -3.02 -12.75 -1.37
C GLY A 189 -3.32 -11.32 -0.93
N THR A 190 -4.55 -10.87 -1.11
CA THR A 190 -4.99 -9.52 -0.73
C THR A 190 -6.34 -9.55 0.00
N PRO A 191 -6.58 -8.61 0.94
CA PRO A 191 -5.59 -7.65 1.42
C PRO A 191 -4.50 -8.31 2.27
N THR A 192 -3.26 -7.83 2.18
CA THR A 192 -2.19 -8.14 3.13
C THR A 192 -1.82 -6.86 3.87
N ILE A 193 -1.88 -6.89 5.20
CA ILE A 193 -1.56 -5.75 6.05
C ILE A 193 -0.32 -6.07 6.87
N LYS A 194 0.62 -5.11 6.97
CA LYS A 194 1.80 -5.24 7.82
C LYS A 194 1.94 -4.03 8.71
N ILE A 195 2.30 -4.26 9.98
CA ILE A 195 2.65 -3.18 10.91
C ILE A 195 4.15 -3.28 11.20
N ASN A 196 4.89 -2.23 10.87
CA ASN A 196 6.36 -2.19 10.99
C ASN A 196 7.04 -3.39 10.33
N GLY A 197 6.50 -3.86 9.18
CA GLY A 197 7.01 -4.97 8.40
C GLY A 197 6.57 -6.37 8.84
N ALA A 198 5.93 -6.51 10.01
CA ALA A 198 5.36 -7.77 10.47
C ALA A 198 3.90 -7.92 9.97
N ASP A 199 3.54 -9.13 9.54
CA ASP A 199 2.17 -9.43 9.12
C ASP A 199 1.20 -9.17 10.25
N TYR A 200 0.05 -8.58 9.93
CA TYR A 200 -1.01 -8.25 10.87
C TYR A 200 -2.37 -8.60 10.29
N GLU A 201 -3.15 -9.38 11.03
CA GLU A 201 -4.53 -9.71 10.67
C GLU A 201 -5.49 -8.86 11.52
N PRO A 202 -6.09 -7.81 10.97
CA PRO A 202 -7.03 -6.98 11.70
C PRO A 202 -8.35 -7.73 11.94
N THR A 203 -8.75 -7.82 13.21
CA THR A 203 -10.02 -8.45 13.60
C THR A 203 -11.15 -7.44 13.71
N THR A 204 -10.88 -6.28 14.27
CA THR A 204 -11.80 -5.13 14.35
C THR A 204 -11.04 -3.81 14.25
N PRO A 205 -11.71 -2.69 13.90
CA PRO A 205 -11.11 -1.37 13.95
C PRO A 205 -10.54 -1.00 15.32
N GLU A 206 -11.22 -1.42 16.42
CA GLU A 206 -10.75 -1.22 17.79
C GLU A 206 -9.44 -1.94 18.06
N ALA A 207 -9.31 -3.20 17.60
CA ALA A 207 -8.09 -3.98 17.75
C ALA A 207 -6.92 -3.33 17.00
N LEU A 208 -7.16 -2.76 15.81
CA LEU A 208 -6.15 -2.01 15.07
C LEU A 208 -5.71 -0.77 15.86
N VAL A 209 -6.64 0.03 16.40
CA VAL A 209 -6.33 1.20 17.22
C VAL A 209 -5.53 0.81 18.46
N ALA A 210 -5.95 -0.25 19.17
CA ALA A 210 -5.24 -0.76 20.34
C ALA A 210 -3.80 -1.16 19.97
N LYS A 211 -3.61 -1.87 18.86
CA LYS A 211 -2.29 -2.27 18.38
C LYS A 211 -1.40 -1.08 18.04
N ILE A 212 -1.93 -0.07 17.40
CA ILE A 212 -1.19 1.17 17.09
C ILE A 212 -0.85 1.92 18.39
N LYS A 213 -1.79 2.00 19.34
CA LYS A 213 -1.57 2.63 20.65
C LYS A 213 -0.43 1.98 21.44
N GLU A 214 -0.30 0.64 21.39
CA GLU A 214 0.85 -0.07 21.99
C GLU A 214 2.21 0.44 21.43
N ILE A 215 2.25 0.82 20.15
CA ILE A 215 3.48 1.24 19.47
C ILE A 215 3.80 2.72 19.72
N VAL A 216 2.80 3.59 19.57
CA VAL A 216 3.02 5.05 19.60
C VAL A 216 2.81 5.64 20.98
N GLY A 217 2.09 4.96 21.87
CA GLY A 217 1.65 5.45 23.17
C GLY A 217 0.36 6.26 23.10
N ASP A 218 0.03 6.93 24.18
CA ASP A 218 -1.10 7.86 24.25
C ASP A 218 -0.76 9.14 23.49
N ILE A 219 -1.53 9.41 22.43
CA ILE A 219 -1.44 10.65 21.65
C ILE A 219 -2.84 11.28 21.53
N PRO A 220 -2.93 12.60 21.37
CA PRO A 220 -4.23 13.28 21.25
C PRO A 220 -5.07 12.71 20.11
N GLY A 221 -6.29 12.27 20.42
CA GLY A 221 -7.26 11.79 19.45
C GLY A 221 -7.16 10.32 19.06
N ILE A 222 -6.20 9.55 19.61
CA ILE A 222 -6.07 8.12 19.28
C ILE A 222 -7.28 7.30 19.74
N ASP A 223 -7.82 7.58 20.92
CA ASP A 223 -8.97 6.86 21.48
C ASP A 223 -10.27 7.13 20.71
N THR A 224 -10.32 8.26 19.98
CA THR A 224 -11.44 8.60 19.10
C THR A 224 -11.21 8.22 17.65
N ALA A 225 -10.14 7.49 17.36
CA ALA A 225 -9.83 7.04 16.00
C ALA A 225 -10.74 5.90 15.54
N VAL A 226 -11.35 5.16 16.47
CA VAL A 226 -12.36 4.17 16.10
C VAL A 226 -13.57 4.87 15.50
N THR A 227 -13.85 4.52 14.26
CA THR A 227 -15.03 5.01 13.54
C THR A 227 -15.63 3.84 12.77
N HIS A 228 -16.95 3.72 12.84
CA HIS A 228 -17.68 2.72 12.08
C HIS A 228 -18.20 3.36 10.78
N PRO A 229 -18.32 2.60 9.68
CA PRO A 229 -18.97 3.09 8.49
C PRO A 229 -20.39 3.56 8.85
N ALA A 230 -20.82 4.66 8.23
CA ALA A 230 -22.22 5.09 8.33
C ALA A 230 -23.12 3.95 7.81
N ALA A 231 -24.15 3.61 8.58
CA ALA A 231 -25.12 2.59 8.24
C ALA A 231 -25.91 2.94 6.97
#